data_cf9fd307cddd95f93badd90da5e66e09
#
_entry.id   cf9fd307cddd95f93badd90da5e66e09
#
_cell.length_a   1.000
_cell.length_b   1.000
_cell.length_c   1.000
_cell.angle_alpha   90.00
_cell.angle_beta   90.00
_cell.angle_gamma   90.00
#
_symmetry.space_group_name_H-M   'P 1'
#
loop_
_entity.id
_entity.type
_entity.pdbx_description
1 polymer ?
#
loop_
_entity_poly.entity_id
_entity_poly.type
_entity_poly.pdbx_seq_one_letter_code
_entity_poly.pdbx_strand_id
1 'polypeptide(L)'
;LVFIFLIVGIVILSIRTENKLNVFIMLAIIFFIIMLTYLSNSVVGLITSSIIIFMYTSYILYNNITHNMDVEFISYMWIIATPVSSIIMGNLNKSINELQNTNKKLSEQYKELVTIDSETGLRNLKIFYNDVNMEISKSIRHNTDFSLMIVKLPYYGNLQTIFGENKTNKIVKYIGSNIIECTRNEDIIYSLQKDMIGILMPNTSLEGSKVVKDRIKKRIKELNLDLNNRGKYVNIDVKIAFLQYKSSFGDSINFKNIVEEELQYDV
;
A
#
# COMPACT_ATOMS: atom_id res chain seq x y z
N LEU A 1 -15.59 10.43 18.16
CA LEU A 1 -15.29 11.51 19.10
C LEU A 1 -16.40 12.56 19.13
N VAL A 2 -16.78 13.16 17.99
CA VAL A 2 -17.89 14.13 17.88
C VAL A 2 -19.21 13.56 18.41
N PHE A 3 -19.52 12.31 18.10
CA PHE A 3 -20.75 11.63 18.54
C PHE A 3 -20.79 11.44 20.07
N ILE A 4 -19.66 11.04 20.66
CA ILE A 4 -19.52 10.88 22.11
C ILE A 4 -19.67 12.25 22.79
N PHE A 5 -19.05 13.30 22.24
CA PHE A 5 -19.19 14.66 22.74
C PHE A 5 -20.64 15.14 22.73
N LEU A 6 -21.37 14.90 21.64
CA LEU A 6 -22.79 15.25 21.54
C LEU A 6 -23.65 14.51 22.59
N ILE A 7 -23.42 13.20 22.78
CA ILE A 7 -24.17 12.41 23.78
C ILE A 7 -23.88 12.94 25.20
N VAL A 8 -22.61 13.15 25.55
CA VAL A 8 -22.19 13.71 26.83
C VAL A 8 -22.80 15.10 27.02
N GLY A 9 -22.79 15.94 25.97
CA GLY A 9 -23.42 17.26 26.00
C GLY A 9 -24.91 17.20 26.30
N ILE A 10 -25.65 16.29 25.63
CA ILE A 10 -27.10 16.10 25.89
C ILE A 10 -27.35 15.62 27.31
N VAL A 11 -26.58 14.67 27.83
CA VAL A 11 -26.70 14.15 29.20
C VAL A 11 -26.48 15.27 30.19
N ILE A 12 -25.42 16.08 30.04
CA ILE A 12 -25.10 17.18 30.98
C ILE A 12 -26.16 18.28 30.90
N LEU A 13 -26.66 18.63 29.70
CA LEU A 13 -27.77 19.59 29.57
C LEU A 13 -29.08 19.11 30.20
N SER A 14 -29.25 17.79 30.36
CA SER A 14 -30.40 17.20 31.06
C SER A 14 -30.29 17.32 32.58
N ILE A 15 -29.10 17.56 33.12
CA ILE A 15 -28.92 17.79 34.55
C ILE A 15 -29.48 19.18 34.92
N ARG A 16 -30.23 19.26 36.05
CA ARG A 16 -30.88 20.48 36.51
C ARG A 16 -29.84 21.41 37.17
N THR A 17 -29.17 22.20 36.36
CA THR A 17 -28.19 23.23 36.80
C THR A 17 -28.78 24.62 36.56
N GLU A 18 -28.53 25.56 37.45
CA GLU A 18 -29.00 26.95 37.32
C GLU A 18 -28.30 27.69 36.19
N ASN A 19 -27.03 27.35 35.90
CA ASN A 19 -26.17 28.01 34.87
C ASN A 19 -25.91 27.14 33.61
N LYS A 20 -26.97 26.79 32.89
CA LYS A 20 -26.84 25.96 31.65
C LYS A 20 -25.89 26.50 30.60
N LEU A 21 -25.85 27.83 30.42
CA LEU A 21 -24.95 28.47 29.47
C LEU A 21 -23.48 28.24 29.79
N ASN A 22 -23.12 28.34 31.07
CA ASN A 22 -21.75 28.18 31.55
C ASN A 22 -21.26 26.73 31.33
N VAL A 23 -22.12 25.76 31.59
CA VAL A 23 -21.87 24.34 31.35
C VAL A 23 -21.63 24.07 29.87
N PHE A 24 -22.43 24.64 28.97
CA PHE A 24 -22.29 24.50 27.54
C PHE A 24 -20.96 25.09 27.01
N ILE A 25 -20.61 26.28 27.48
CA ILE A 25 -19.34 26.95 27.11
C ILE A 25 -18.14 26.10 27.54
N MET A 26 -18.14 25.58 28.79
CA MET A 26 -17.05 24.77 29.31
C MET A 26 -16.92 23.42 28.55
N LEU A 27 -18.03 22.81 28.16
CA LEU A 27 -18.01 21.65 27.28
C LEU A 27 -17.39 21.94 25.92
N ALA A 28 -17.75 23.07 25.28
CA ALA A 28 -17.18 23.47 24.02
C ALA A 28 -15.66 23.72 24.13
N ILE A 29 -15.22 24.32 25.25
CA ILE A 29 -13.80 24.54 25.54
C ILE A 29 -13.05 23.21 25.69
N ILE A 30 -13.58 22.24 26.44
CA ILE A 30 -12.96 20.92 26.56
C ILE A 30 -12.85 20.22 25.20
N PHE A 31 -13.91 20.29 24.39
CA PHE A 31 -13.87 19.74 23.04
C PHE A 31 -12.76 20.38 22.18
N PHE A 32 -12.63 21.69 22.27
CA PHE A 32 -11.58 22.41 21.59
C PHE A 32 -10.17 21.99 22.05
N ILE A 33 -9.96 21.84 23.37
CA ILE A 33 -8.69 21.36 23.93
C ILE A 33 -8.37 19.95 23.43
N ILE A 34 -9.35 19.03 23.43
CA ILE A 34 -9.19 17.67 22.94
C ILE A 34 -8.80 17.67 21.46
N MET A 35 -9.49 18.48 20.64
CA MET A 35 -9.20 18.59 19.21
C MET A 35 -7.78 19.15 18.96
N LEU A 36 -7.42 20.18 19.71
CA LEU A 36 -6.10 20.82 19.59
C LEU A 36 -4.98 19.88 20.05
N THR A 37 -5.19 19.13 21.13
CA THR A 37 -4.25 18.10 21.61
C THR A 37 -4.08 16.96 20.60
N TYR A 38 -5.18 16.55 19.94
CA TYR A 38 -5.13 15.53 18.89
C TYR A 38 -4.34 15.98 17.68
N LEU A 39 -4.52 17.22 17.22
CA LEU A 39 -3.85 17.77 16.03
C LEU A 39 -2.38 18.16 16.26
N SER A 40 -2.02 18.47 17.51
CA SER A 40 -0.67 18.92 17.86
C SER A 40 0.09 17.84 18.66
N ASN A 41 0.13 18.03 19.99
CA ASN A 41 0.74 17.08 20.93
C ASN A 41 0.25 17.33 22.36
N SER A 42 0.59 16.41 23.29
CA SER A 42 0.21 16.51 24.70
C SER A 42 0.67 17.80 25.38
N VAL A 43 1.85 18.32 25.00
CA VAL A 43 2.42 19.52 25.63
C VAL A 43 1.58 20.76 25.29
N VAL A 44 1.21 20.93 24.03
CA VAL A 44 0.35 22.04 23.57
C VAL A 44 -1.02 21.95 24.26
N GLY A 45 -1.59 20.75 24.38
CA GLY A 45 -2.85 20.55 25.09
C GLY A 45 -2.77 20.94 26.59
N LEU A 46 -1.69 20.58 27.26
CA LEU A 46 -1.48 20.94 28.67
C LEU A 46 -1.27 22.44 28.87
N ILE A 47 -0.52 23.09 27.99
CA ILE A 47 -0.31 24.54 28.05
C ILE A 47 -1.64 25.29 27.87
N THR A 48 -2.42 24.90 26.85
CA THR A 48 -3.73 25.52 26.59
C THR A 48 -4.72 25.27 27.71
N SER A 49 -4.76 24.06 28.29
CA SER A 49 -5.60 23.75 29.44
C SER A 49 -5.21 24.61 30.67
N SER A 50 -3.92 24.82 30.92
CA SER A 50 -3.44 25.66 32.03
C SER A 50 -3.85 27.13 31.85
N ILE A 51 -3.78 27.68 30.66
CA ILE A 51 -4.23 29.05 30.38
C ILE A 51 -5.73 29.17 30.59
N ILE A 52 -6.50 28.20 30.15
CA ILE A 52 -7.97 28.20 30.31
C ILE A 52 -8.36 28.07 31.78
N ILE A 53 -7.70 27.21 32.55
CA ILE A 53 -7.92 27.09 33.99
C ILE A 53 -7.65 28.42 34.67
N PHE A 54 -6.54 29.07 34.36
CA PHE A 54 -6.21 30.37 34.94
C PHE A 54 -7.28 31.42 34.64
N MET A 55 -7.74 31.52 33.38
CA MET A 55 -8.81 32.44 33.03
C MET A 55 -10.13 32.13 33.73
N TYR A 56 -10.51 30.85 33.80
CA TYR A 56 -11.75 30.40 34.45
C TYR A 56 -11.74 30.62 35.95
N THR A 57 -10.64 30.30 36.62
CA THR A 57 -10.51 30.53 38.07
C THR A 57 -10.50 32.03 38.39
N SER A 58 -9.87 32.87 37.57
CA SER A 58 -9.91 34.33 37.71
C SER A 58 -11.34 34.88 37.56
N TYR A 59 -12.11 34.35 36.63
CA TYR A 59 -13.52 34.72 36.41
C TYR A 59 -14.38 34.32 37.61
N ILE A 60 -14.22 33.12 38.15
CA ILE A 60 -14.95 32.65 39.34
C ILE A 60 -14.62 33.53 40.55
N LEU A 61 -13.35 33.84 40.77
CA LEU A 61 -12.90 34.66 41.86
C LEU A 61 -13.47 36.10 41.80
N TYR A 62 -13.47 36.67 40.58
CA TYR A 62 -14.08 37.96 40.35
C TYR A 62 -15.56 37.99 40.70
N ASN A 63 -16.34 37.03 40.26
CA ASN A 63 -17.78 36.95 40.55
C ASN A 63 -18.06 36.72 42.06
N ASN A 64 -17.24 35.92 42.72
CA ASN A 64 -17.36 35.70 44.15
C ASN A 64 -17.14 36.97 44.96
N ILE A 65 -16.07 37.76 44.62
CA ILE A 65 -15.72 38.99 45.36
C ILE A 65 -16.70 40.13 45.04
N THR A 66 -17.09 40.28 43.77
CA THR A 66 -17.86 41.48 43.33
C THR A 66 -19.36 41.28 43.46
N HIS A 67 -19.86 40.07 43.31
CA HIS A 67 -21.27 39.79 43.28
C HIS A 67 -21.74 38.85 44.45
N ASN A 68 -20.84 38.51 45.38
CA ASN A 68 -21.10 37.57 46.48
C ASN A 68 -21.76 36.25 46.01
N MET A 69 -21.39 35.78 44.83
CA MET A 69 -21.89 34.53 44.31
C MET A 69 -21.09 33.36 44.87
N ASP A 70 -21.79 32.35 45.42
CA ASP A 70 -21.14 31.13 45.89
C ASP A 70 -20.54 30.33 44.72
N VAL A 71 -19.39 29.70 44.97
CA VAL A 71 -18.73 28.87 43.95
C VAL A 71 -19.45 27.52 43.90
N GLU A 72 -20.11 27.24 42.77
CA GLU A 72 -20.80 25.98 42.56
C GLU A 72 -19.80 24.81 42.48
N PHE A 73 -20.16 23.65 43.03
CA PHE A 73 -19.36 22.42 43.00
C PHE A 73 -18.94 22.04 41.59
N ILE A 74 -19.78 22.29 40.58
CA ILE A 74 -19.50 21.99 39.18
C ILE A 74 -18.28 22.77 38.63
N SER A 75 -17.96 23.94 39.18
CA SER A 75 -16.79 24.73 38.81
C SER A 75 -15.48 24.03 39.16
N TYR A 76 -15.40 23.36 40.28
CA TYR A 76 -14.24 22.56 40.65
C TYR A 76 -14.05 21.35 39.74
N MET A 77 -15.17 20.73 39.29
CA MET A 77 -15.11 19.63 38.32
C MET A 77 -14.51 20.05 36.96
N TRP A 78 -14.82 21.26 36.50
CA TRP A 78 -14.26 21.79 35.25
C TRP A 78 -12.74 22.03 35.31
N ILE A 79 -12.25 22.53 36.46
CA ILE A 79 -10.82 22.77 36.69
C ILE A 79 -10.03 21.46 36.59
N ILE A 80 -10.59 20.35 37.07
CA ILE A 80 -9.96 19.03 37.02
C ILE A 80 -10.16 18.39 35.62
N ALA A 81 -11.33 18.49 35.04
CA ALA A 81 -11.67 17.81 33.79
C ALA A 81 -10.86 18.31 32.57
N THR A 82 -10.51 19.60 32.53
CA THR A 82 -9.76 20.18 31.44
C THR A 82 -8.35 19.58 31.28
N PRO A 83 -7.46 19.53 32.29
CA PRO A 83 -6.13 18.94 32.13
C PRO A 83 -6.20 17.40 31.99
N VAL A 84 -7.13 16.75 32.67
CA VAL A 84 -7.32 15.30 32.57
C VAL A 84 -7.70 14.90 31.12
N SER A 85 -8.62 15.64 30.51
CA SER A 85 -8.99 15.39 29.10
C SER A 85 -7.80 15.56 28.14
N SER A 86 -6.94 16.55 28.37
CA SER A 86 -5.72 16.76 27.59
C SER A 86 -4.72 15.62 27.76
N ILE A 87 -4.51 15.12 29.00
CA ILE A 87 -3.60 13.99 29.27
C ILE A 87 -4.13 12.72 28.59
N ILE A 88 -5.40 12.41 28.73
CA ILE A 88 -6.02 11.23 28.11
C ILE A 88 -5.86 11.29 26.59
N MET A 89 -6.18 12.44 25.99
CA MET A 89 -6.09 12.59 24.53
C MET A 89 -4.65 12.53 24.04
N GLY A 90 -3.71 13.12 24.78
CA GLY A 90 -2.30 13.05 24.48
C GLY A 90 -1.74 11.64 24.49
N ASN A 91 -2.10 10.82 25.47
CA ASN A 91 -1.71 9.41 25.54
C ASN A 91 -2.34 8.60 24.42
N LEU A 92 -3.62 8.83 24.10
CA LEU A 92 -4.29 8.18 22.97
C LEU A 92 -3.60 8.53 21.65
N ASN A 93 -3.28 9.80 21.40
CA ASN A 93 -2.59 10.22 20.19
C ASN A 93 -1.21 9.55 20.06
N LYS A 94 -0.44 9.48 21.16
CA LYS A 94 0.83 8.77 21.18
C LYS A 94 0.67 7.30 20.82
N SER A 95 -0.28 6.60 21.45
CA SER A 95 -0.54 5.18 21.15
C SER A 95 -1.00 4.94 19.70
N ILE A 96 -1.84 5.82 19.15
CA ILE A 96 -2.28 5.74 17.74
C ILE A 96 -1.08 5.91 16.81
N ASN A 97 -0.20 6.88 17.05
CA ASN A 97 0.98 7.12 16.22
C ASN A 97 1.98 5.95 16.29
N GLU A 98 2.19 5.37 17.47
CA GLU A 98 3.03 4.18 17.63
C GLU A 98 2.46 2.97 16.87
N LEU A 99 1.14 2.78 16.92
CA LEU A 99 0.46 1.71 16.20
C LEU A 99 0.56 1.90 14.69
N GLN A 100 0.37 3.13 14.20
CA GLN A 100 0.51 3.45 12.77
C GLN A 100 1.95 3.22 12.28
N ASN A 101 2.95 3.64 13.06
CA ASN A 101 4.36 3.43 12.73
C ASN A 101 4.72 1.94 12.71
N THR A 102 4.20 1.17 13.67
CA THR A 102 4.42 -0.28 13.72
C THR A 102 3.76 -0.97 12.53
N ASN A 103 2.52 -0.62 12.21
CA ASN A 103 1.82 -1.15 11.03
C ASN A 103 2.55 -0.81 9.72
N LYS A 104 3.08 0.42 9.61
CA LYS A 104 3.87 0.81 8.45
C LYS A 104 5.15 -0.03 8.32
N LYS A 105 5.90 -0.20 9.40
CA LYS A 105 7.11 -1.05 9.43
C LYS A 105 6.78 -2.52 9.08
N LEU A 106 5.71 -3.08 9.65
CA LEU A 106 5.28 -4.44 9.33
C LEU A 106 4.88 -4.58 7.87
N SER A 107 4.19 -3.58 7.30
CA SER A 107 3.83 -3.57 5.88
C SER A 107 5.06 -3.50 4.97
N GLU A 108 6.07 -2.71 5.34
CA GLU A 108 7.33 -2.63 4.61
C GLU A 108 8.11 -3.95 4.68
N GLN A 109 8.24 -4.55 5.88
CA GLN A 109 8.87 -5.87 6.06
C GLN A 109 8.11 -6.97 5.29
N TYR A 110 6.77 -6.94 5.32
CA TYR A 110 5.98 -7.88 4.55
C TYR A 110 6.25 -7.76 3.04
N LYS A 111 6.31 -6.53 2.50
CA LYS A 111 6.67 -6.29 1.10
C LYS A 111 8.07 -6.77 0.74
N GLU A 112 9.00 -6.73 1.69
CA GLU A 112 10.36 -7.28 1.50
C GLU A 112 10.40 -8.81 1.46
N LEU A 113 9.52 -9.46 2.21
CA LEU A 113 9.44 -10.93 2.28
C LEU A 113 8.58 -11.51 1.14
N VAL A 114 7.68 -10.73 0.56
CA VAL A 114 6.86 -11.20 -0.57
C VAL A 114 7.74 -11.45 -1.78
N THR A 115 7.81 -12.69 -2.20
CA THR A 115 8.55 -13.16 -3.38
C THR A 115 7.66 -13.43 -4.58
N ILE A 116 6.35 -13.44 -4.36
CA ILE A 116 5.32 -13.75 -5.36
C ILE A 116 4.45 -12.53 -5.59
N ASP A 117 4.22 -12.21 -6.84
CA ASP A 117 3.27 -11.19 -7.26
C ASP A 117 1.83 -11.65 -6.96
N SER A 118 1.08 -10.86 -6.20
CA SER A 118 -0.26 -11.22 -5.71
C SER A 118 -1.32 -11.30 -6.82
N GLU A 119 -1.12 -10.59 -7.93
CA GLU A 119 -2.08 -10.54 -9.04
C GLU A 119 -1.89 -11.72 -9.99
N THR A 120 -0.66 -12.03 -10.33
CA THR A 120 -0.32 -13.07 -11.29
C THR A 120 -0.02 -14.43 -10.65
N GLY A 121 0.44 -14.45 -9.39
CA GLY A 121 0.93 -15.65 -8.72
C GLY A 121 2.34 -16.09 -9.19
N LEU A 122 3.01 -15.30 -10.03
CA LEU A 122 4.37 -15.52 -10.48
C LEU A 122 5.39 -14.93 -9.49
N ARG A 123 6.67 -15.28 -9.62
CA ARG A 123 7.73 -14.62 -8.85
C ARG A 123 7.82 -13.13 -9.22
N ASN A 124 8.12 -12.28 -8.26
CA ASN A 124 8.15 -10.84 -8.47
C ASN A 124 9.48 -10.34 -9.05
N LEU A 125 9.50 -9.06 -9.47
CA LEU A 125 10.66 -8.40 -10.05
C LEU A 125 11.90 -8.39 -9.13
N LYS A 126 11.72 -8.33 -7.81
CA LYS A 126 12.84 -8.35 -6.85
C LYS A 126 13.59 -9.68 -6.91
N ILE A 127 12.84 -10.79 -6.88
CA ILE A 127 13.42 -12.13 -6.99
C ILE A 127 14.02 -12.36 -8.37
N PHE A 128 13.42 -11.83 -9.42
CA PHE A 128 13.97 -11.87 -10.78
C PHE A 128 15.42 -11.36 -10.82
N TYR A 129 15.69 -10.16 -10.32
CA TYR A 129 17.04 -9.61 -10.33
C TYR A 129 18.03 -10.46 -9.52
N ASN A 130 17.61 -10.98 -8.37
CA ASN A 130 18.46 -11.85 -7.56
C ASN A 130 18.80 -13.17 -8.29
N ASP A 131 17.78 -13.82 -8.87
CA ASP A 131 17.97 -15.10 -9.56
C ASP A 131 18.80 -14.93 -10.83
N VAL A 132 18.59 -13.84 -11.60
CA VAL A 132 19.41 -13.53 -12.78
C VAL A 132 20.88 -13.26 -12.39
N ASN A 133 21.13 -12.50 -11.31
CA ASN A 133 22.51 -12.27 -10.83
C ASN A 133 23.18 -13.56 -10.36
N MET A 134 22.42 -14.46 -9.73
CA MET A 134 22.97 -15.79 -9.38
C MET A 134 23.31 -16.61 -10.63
N GLU A 135 22.45 -16.57 -11.65
CA GLU A 135 22.68 -17.31 -12.90
C GLU A 135 23.85 -16.73 -13.69
N ILE A 136 24.03 -15.40 -13.72
CA ILE A 136 25.21 -14.73 -14.26
C ILE A 136 26.48 -15.27 -13.57
N SER A 137 26.46 -15.31 -12.23
CA SER A 137 27.61 -15.79 -11.44
C SER A 137 27.94 -17.26 -11.72
N LYS A 138 26.91 -18.11 -11.91
CA LYS A 138 27.07 -19.52 -12.28
C LYS A 138 27.61 -19.66 -13.71
N SER A 139 27.05 -18.92 -14.65
CA SER A 139 27.47 -18.90 -16.05
C SER A 139 28.96 -18.54 -16.19
N ILE A 140 29.40 -17.49 -15.49
CA ILE A 140 30.82 -17.09 -15.49
C ILE A 140 31.71 -18.17 -14.87
N ARG A 141 31.30 -18.80 -13.76
CA ARG A 141 32.09 -19.80 -13.05
C ARG A 141 32.20 -21.12 -13.77
N HIS A 142 31.08 -21.58 -14.35
CA HIS A 142 30.96 -22.94 -14.91
C HIS A 142 30.92 -22.96 -16.44
N ASN A 143 30.99 -21.79 -17.09
CA ASN A 143 30.89 -21.63 -18.55
C ASN A 143 29.61 -22.28 -19.10
N THR A 144 28.49 -22.08 -18.39
CA THR A 144 27.17 -22.58 -18.77
C THR A 144 26.37 -21.50 -19.46
N ASP A 145 25.64 -21.84 -20.51
CA ASP A 145 24.75 -20.92 -21.19
C ASP A 145 23.46 -20.74 -20.39
N PHE A 146 22.90 -19.53 -20.41
CA PHE A 146 21.52 -19.30 -20.01
C PHE A 146 20.92 -18.18 -20.85
N SER A 147 19.60 -18.16 -20.92
CA SER A 147 18.87 -17.16 -21.71
C SER A 147 17.79 -16.51 -20.89
N LEU A 148 17.50 -15.26 -21.23
CA LEU A 148 16.37 -14.51 -20.70
C LEU A 148 15.38 -14.22 -21.85
N MET A 149 14.10 -14.50 -21.58
CA MET A 149 13.00 -14.17 -22.48
C MET A 149 12.03 -13.22 -21.79
N ILE A 150 11.51 -12.24 -22.54
CA ILE A 150 10.47 -11.31 -22.07
C ILE A 150 9.27 -11.44 -23.00
N VAL A 151 8.10 -11.66 -22.40
CA VAL A 151 6.81 -11.70 -23.09
C VAL A 151 6.03 -10.46 -22.68
N LYS A 152 5.63 -9.62 -23.62
CA LYS A 152 4.90 -8.37 -23.40
C LYS A 152 3.53 -8.42 -24.06
N LEU A 153 2.53 -7.89 -23.36
CA LEU A 153 1.18 -7.65 -23.87
C LEU A 153 1.08 -6.21 -24.40
N PRO A 154 1.24 -5.95 -25.71
CA PRO A 154 1.35 -4.60 -26.24
C PRO A 154 0.07 -3.77 -26.04
N TYR A 155 -1.11 -4.42 -25.92
CA TYR A 155 -2.41 -3.77 -25.80
C TYR A 155 -3.00 -3.85 -24.39
N TYR A 156 -2.16 -4.02 -23.36
CA TYR A 156 -2.61 -4.14 -21.96
C TYR A 156 -3.50 -2.96 -21.53
N GLY A 157 -3.14 -1.72 -21.85
CA GLY A 157 -3.94 -0.53 -21.51
C GLY A 157 -5.32 -0.54 -22.19
N ASN A 158 -5.42 -1.02 -23.43
CA ASN A 158 -6.70 -1.17 -24.13
C ASN A 158 -7.56 -2.26 -23.49
N LEU A 159 -6.96 -3.39 -23.09
CA LEU A 159 -7.66 -4.45 -22.37
C LEU A 159 -8.20 -3.94 -21.04
N GLN A 160 -7.41 -3.15 -20.31
CA GLN A 160 -7.82 -2.55 -19.04
C GLN A 160 -8.99 -1.58 -19.22
N THR A 161 -8.98 -0.77 -20.29
CA THR A 161 -10.07 0.16 -20.59
C THR A 161 -11.38 -0.56 -20.98
N ILE A 162 -11.28 -1.67 -21.72
CA ILE A 162 -12.45 -2.41 -22.21
C ILE A 162 -13.03 -3.34 -21.15
N PHE A 163 -12.20 -4.05 -20.38
CA PHE A 163 -12.61 -5.13 -19.47
C PHE A 163 -12.50 -4.77 -18.00
N GLY A 164 -11.83 -3.68 -17.66
CA GLY A 164 -11.48 -3.28 -16.30
C GLY A 164 -10.28 -4.05 -15.73
N GLU A 165 -9.68 -3.51 -14.67
CA GLU A 165 -8.44 -4.01 -14.07
C GLU A 165 -8.52 -5.48 -13.62
N ASN A 166 -9.59 -5.84 -12.90
CA ASN A 166 -9.76 -7.19 -12.35
C ASN A 166 -9.81 -8.29 -13.44
N LYS A 167 -10.45 -8.03 -14.57
CA LYS A 167 -10.52 -9.00 -15.67
C LYS A 167 -9.20 -9.06 -16.42
N THR A 168 -8.54 -7.92 -16.64
CA THR A 168 -7.23 -7.85 -17.30
C THR A 168 -6.18 -8.61 -16.49
N ASN A 169 -6.16 -8.48 -15.17
CA ASN A 169 -5.27 -9.24 -14.30
C ASN A 169 -5.51 -10.76 -14.39
N LYS A 170 -6.79 -11.18 -14.49
CA LYS A 170 -7.11 -12.60 -14.75
C LYS A 170 -6.58 -13.09 -16.09
N ILE A 171 -6.60 -12.26 -17.14
CA ILE A 171 -6.03 -12.60 -18.44
C ILE A 171 -4.51 -12.78 -18.31
N VAL A 172 -3.81 -11.85 -17.68
CA VAL A 172 -2.35 -11.95 -17.45
C VAL A 172 -2.01 -13.20 -16.67
N LYS A 173 -2.75 -13.49 -15.59
CA LYS A 173 -2.59 -14.72 -14.81
C LYS A 173 -2.79 -15.97 -15.65
N TYR A 174 -3.81 -15.99 -16.51
CA TYR A 174 -4.09 -17.12 -17.39
C TYR A 174 -2.99 -17.30 -18.47
N ILE A 175 -2.46 -16.20 -19.02
CA ILE A 175 -1.29 -16.23 -19.91
C ILE A 175 -0.09 -16.79 -19.16
N GLY A 176 0.19 -16.31 -17.95
CA GLY A 176 1.27 -16.80 -17.10
C GLY A 176 1.19 -18.31 -16.86
N SER A 177 0.01 -18.86 -16.53
CA SER A 177 -0.18 -20.29 -16.35
C SER A 177 0.08 -21.10 -17.62
N ASN A 178 -0.34 -20.60 -18.78
CA ASN A 178 -0.04 -21.25 -20.06
C ASN A 178 1.44 -21.18 -20.45
N ILE A 179 2.15 -20.13 -20.07
CA ILE A 179 3.60 -20.03 -20.24
C ILE A 179 4.31 -21.07 -19.39
N ILE A 180 3.88 -21.27 -18.12
CA ILE A 180 4.42 -22.32 -17.24
C ILE A 180 4.27 -23.71 -17.88
N GLU A 181 3.12 -24.01 -18.48
CA GLU A 181 2.89 -25.29 -19.18
C GLU A 181 3.79 -25.45 -20.43
N CYS A 182 4.26 -24.34 -21.01
CA CYS A 182 5.14 -24.34 -22.17
C CYS A 182 6.63 -24.36 -21.82
N THR A 183 7.01 -24.24 -20.56
CA THR A 183 8.40 -24.17 -20.09
C THR A 183 8.81 -25.43 -19.37
N ARG A 184 10.11 -25.60 -19.08
CA ARG A 184 10.63 -26.72 -18.31
C ARG A 184 10.52 -26.42 -16.82
N ASN A 185 10.60 -27.45 -15.96
CA ASN A 185 10.58 -27.28 -14.51
C ASN A 185 11.73 -26.43 -13.96
N GLU A 186 12.85 -26.37 -14.69
CA GLU A 186 14.02 -25.55 -14.33
C GLU A 186 13.91 -24.10 -14.79
N ASP A 187 12.99 -23.79 -15.73
CA ASP A 187 12.71 -22.44 -16.18
C ASP A 187 11.90 -21.70 -15.12
N ILE A 188 12.26 -20.46 -14.85
CA ILE A 188 11.61 -19.68 -13.80
C ILE A 188 10.89 -18.50 -14.42
N ILE A 189 9.62 -18.32 -14.01
CA ILE A 189 8.73 -17.32 -14.60
C ILE A 189 8.47 -16.20 -13.56
N TYR A 190 8.53 -14.95 -14.03
CA TYR A 190 8.42 -13.75 -13.22
C TYR A 190 7.40 -12.76 -13.78
N SER A 191 6.69 -12.07 -12.91
CA SER A 191 5.96 -10.84 -13.23
C SER A 191 6.94 -9.66 -13.12
N LEU A 192 7.33 -9.09 -14.27
CA LEU A 192 8.25 -7.95 -14.31
C LEU A 192 7.51 -6.63 -14.19
N GLN A 193 6.37 -6.53 -14.87
CA GLN A 193 5.43 -5.39 -14.86
C GLN A 193 4.01 -5.94 -15.10
N LYS A 194 2.99 -5.09 -14.95
CA LYS A 194 1.59 -5.48 -15.17
C LYS A 194 1.34 -6.12 -16.55
N ASP A 195 2.09 -5.71 -17.57
CA ASP A 195 1.99 -6.14 -18.95
C ASP A 195 3.16 -7.02 -19.41
N MET A 196 4.08 -7.42 -18.50
CA MET A 196 5.37 -8.00 -18.87
C MET A 196 5.72 -9.19 -18.00
N ILE A 197 5.98 -10.35 -18.65
CA ILE A 197 6.40 -11.61 -18.00
C ILE A 197 7.82 -11.92 -18.44
N GLY A 198 8.71 -12.19 -17.48
CA GLY A 198 10.08 -12.65 -17.72
C GLY A 198 10.20 -14.16 -17.53
N ILE A 199 11.06 -14.80 -18.31
CA ILE A 199 11.37 -16.22 -18.21
C ILE A 199 12.89 -16.37 -18.19
N LEU A 200 13.43 -16.83 -17.07
CA LEU A 200 14.84 -17.19 -16.94
C LEU A 200 14.99 -18.68 -17.32
N MET A 201 15.82 -18.95 -18.29
CA MET A 201 16.04 -20.29 -18.85
C MET A 201 17.49 -20.73 -18.61
N PRO A 202 17.81 -21.40 -17.49
CA PRO A 202 19.13 -21.97 -17.25
C PRO A 202 19.48 -23.01 -18.31
N ASN A 203 20.79 -23.19 -18.55
CA ASN A 203 21.32 -24.19 -19.49
C ASN A 203 20.65 -24.15 -20.88
N THR A 204 20.27 -22.95 -21.34
CA THR A 204 19.52 -22.78 -22.61
C THR A 204 20.25 -21.81 -23.53
N SER A 205 20.60 -22.30 -24.72
CA SER A 205 21.23 -21.49 -25.78
C SER A 205 20.21 -20.61 -26.51
N LEU A 206 20.70 -19.73 -27.40
CA LEU A 206 19.85 -18.89 -28.22
C LEU A 206 18.88 -19.73 -29.11
N GLU A 207 19.34 -20.86 -29.64
CA GLU A 207 18.51 -21.76 -30.46
C GLU A 207 17.42 -22.43 -29.61
N GLY A 208 17.77 -22.89 -28.42
CA GLY A 208 16.81 -23.44 -27.46
C GLY A 208 15.71 -22.43 -27.07
N SER A 209 16.09 -21.17 -26.86
CA SER A 209 15.16 -20.08 -26.58
C SER A 209 14.18 -19.82 -27.71
N LYS A 210 14.64 -19.92 -28.97
CA LYS A 210 13.79 -19.80 -30.17
C LYS A 210 12.68 -20.85 -30.18
N VAL A 211 13.01 -22.09 -29.85
CA VAL A 211 12.01 -23.19 -29.76
C VAL A 211 10.96 -22.89 -28.68
N VAL A 212 11.38 -22.37 -27.52
CA VAL A 212 10.46 -21.98 -26.46
C VAL A 212 9.56 -20.81 -26.91
N LYS A 213 10.12 -19.78 -27.56
CA LYS A 213 9.35 -18.67 -28.15
C LYS A 213 8.24 -19.18 -29.05
N ASP A 214 8.59 -20.05 -30.03
CA ASP A 214 7.62 -20.55 -31.01
C ASP A 214 6.50 -21.36 -30.35
N ARG A 215 6.83 -22.14 -29.33
CA ARG A 215 5.86 -22.91 -28.55
C ARG A 215 4.92 -21.99 -27.76
N ILE A 216 5.44 -20.97 -27.10
CA ILE A 216 4.63 -19.99 -26.36
C ILE A 216 3.75 -19.19 -27.34
N LYS A 217 4.30 -18.71 -28.46
CA LYS A 217 3.55 -17.93 -29.47
C LYS A 217 2.40 -18.77 -30.05
N LYS A 218 2.63 -20.05 -30.35
CA LYS A 218 1.60 -20.98 -30.79
C LYS A 218 0.52 -21.19 -29.74
N ARG A 219 0.92 -21.49 -28.49
CA ARG A 219 -0.02 -21.75 -27.37
C ARG A 219 -0.91 -20.56 -27.10
N ILE A 220 -0.34 -19.33 -27.07
CA ILE A 220 -1.12 -18.11 -26.81
C ILE A 220 -2.10 -17.82 -27.96
N LYS A 221 -1.73 -18.05 -29.22
CA LYS A 221 -2.65 -17.91 -30.35
C LYS A 221 -3.82 -18.87 -30.33
N GLU A 222 -3.64 -20.07 -29.75
CA GLU A 222 -4.69 -21.07 -29.58
C GLU A 222 -5.62 -20.79 -28.40
N LEU A 223 -5.31 -19.78 -27.54
CA LEU A 223 -6.13 -19.41 -26.41
C LEU A 223 -7.38 -18.67 -26.87
N ASN A 224 -8.52 -19.36 -26.81
CA ASN A 224 -9.84 -18.79 -27.03
C ASN A 224 -10.39 -18.26 -25.70
N LEU A 225 -10.23 -16.95 -25.45
CA LEU A 225 -10.72 -16.34 -24.23
C LEU A 225 -12.14 -15.79 -24.42
N ASP A 226 -13.13 -16.48 -23.87
CA ASP A 226 -14.49 -15.94 -23.74
C ASP A 226 -14.60 -15.09 -22.46
N LEU A 227 -14.25 -13.80 -22.59
CA LEU A 227 -14.20 -12.86 -21.46
C LEU A 227 -15.56 -12.34 -21.00
N ASN A 228 -16.60 -12.52 -21.84
CA ASN A 228 -17.91 -11.94 -21.58
C ASN A 228 -19.07 -12.95 -21.50
N ASN A 229 -18.80 -14.26 -21.54
CA ASN A 229 -19.82 -15.31 -21.62
C ASN A 229 -20.83 -15.07 -22.77
N ARG A 230 -20.43 -14.37 -23.84
CA ARG A 230 -21.26 -13.99 -24.99
C ARG A 230 -20.77 -14.61 -26.29
N GLY A 231 -19.88 -15.60 -26.22
CA GLY A 231 -19.31 -16.26 -27.41
C GLY A 231 -18.42 -15.35 -28.28
N LYS A 232 -17.98 -14.19 -27.77
CA LYS A 232 -16.97 -13.34 -28.43
C LYS A 232 -15.59 -13.67 -27.88
N TYR A 233 -14.80 -14.33 -28.71
CA TYR A 233 -13.41 -14.66 -28.40
C TYR A 233 -12.51 -13.43 -28.64
N VAL A 234 -11.60 -13.18 -27.69
CA VAL A 234 -10.58 -12.14 -27.84
C VAL A 234 -9.27 -12.84 -28.21
N ASN A 235 -8.75 -12.51 -29.39
CA ASN A 235 -7.43 -12.95 -29.80
C ASN A 235 -6.38 -12.09 -29.09
N ILE A 236 -5.48 -12.71 -28.34
CA ILE A 236 -4.41 -12.01 -27.63
C ILE A 236 -3.14 -12.17 -28.42
N ASP A 237 -2.56 -11.05 -28.81
CA ASP A 237 -1.24 -11.02 -29.39
C ASP A 237 -0.20 -10.64 -28.35
N VAL A 238 0.99 -11.22 -28.43
CA VAL A 238 2.11 -10.97 -27.53
C VAL A 238 3.39 -10.71 -28.33
N LYS A 239 4.19 -9.79 -27.84
CA LYS A 239 5.55 -9.60 -28.31
C LYS A 239 6.52 -10.40 -27.44
N ILE A 240 7.46 -11.10 -28.06
CA ILE A 240 8.41 -11.96 -27.36
C ILE A 240 9.83 -11.67 -27.85
N ALA A 241 10.67 -11.17 -26.96
CA ALA A 241 12.11 -11.04 -27.19
C ALA A 241 12.87 -12.01 -26.30
N PHE A 242 14.03 -12.46 -26.73
CA PHE A 242 14.91 -13.32 -25.96
C PHE A 242 16.37 -13.14 -26.40
N LEU A 243 17.28 -13.28 -25.45
CA LEU A 243 18.73 -13.26 -25.69
C LEU A 243 19.41 -14.27 -24.78
N GLN A 244 20.43 -14.91 -25.31
CA GLN A 244 21.40 -15.67 -24.52
C GLN A 244 22.36 -14.69 -23.87
N TYR A 245 22.65 -14.88 -22.58
CA TYR A 245 23.57 -14.03 -21.84
C TYR A 245 24.99 -14.04 -22.45
N LYS A 246 25.59 -12.86 -22.49
CA LYS A 246 27.00 -12.65 -22.82
C LYS A 246 27.63 -11.78 -21.74
N SER A 247 28.87 -12.01 -21.39
CA SER A 247 29.58 -11.24 -20.36
C SER A 247 29.63 -9.73 -20.64
N SER A 248 29.50 -9.34 -21.91
CA SER A 248 29.38 -7.94 -22.32
C SER A 248 28.10 -7.23 -21.90
N PHE A 249 27.06 -7.97 -21.49
CA PHE A 249 25.78 -7.41 -21.06
C PHE A 249 25.78 -6.92 -19.60
N GLY A 250 26.81 -7.30 -18.83
CA GLY A 250 27.00 -6.84 -17.45
C GLY A 250 26.05 -7.47 -16.46
N ASP A 251 25.37 -6.66 -15.66
CA ASP A 251 24.48 -7.09 -14.58
C ASP A 251 23.05 -7.42 -15.05
N SER A 252 22.23 -7.89 -14.12
CA SER A 252 20.84 -8.28 -14.40
C SER A 252 19.95 -7.14 -14.86
N ILE A 253 20.23 -5.90 -14.42
CA ILE A 253 19.43 -4.73 -14.81
C ILE A 253 19.71 -4.39 -16.26
N ASN A 254 20.98 -4.32 -16.62
CA ASN A 254 21.40 -4.00 -17.99
C ASN A 254 20.98 -5.11 -18.96
N PHE A 255 21.16 -6.39 -18.58
CA PHE A 255 20.74 -7.52 -19.40
C PHE A 255 19.23 -7.51 -19.65
N LYS A 256 18.40 -7.26 -18.63
CA LYS A 256 16.95 -7.12 -18.78
C LYS A 256 16.60 -6.00 -19.76
N ASN A 257 17.25 -4.84 -19.65
CA ASN A 257 16.96 -3.69 -20.50
C ASN A 257 17.31 -3.98 -21.98
N ILE A 258 18.42 -4.65 -22.24
CA ILE A 258 18.81 -5.07 -23.60
C ILE A 258 17.76 -6.02 -24.20
N VAL A 259 17.28 -7.01 -23.42
CA VAL A 259 16.21 -7.92 -23.89
C VAL A 259 14.90 -7.17 -24.12
N GLU A 260 14.59 -6.17 -23.29
CA GLU A 260 13.38 -5.36 -23.45
C GLU A 260 13.43 -4.48 -24.72
N GLU A 261 14.59 -3.94 -25.07
CA GLU A 261 14.78 -3.19 -26.31
C GLU A 261 14.55 -4.07 -27.56
N GLU A 262 14.92 -5.34 -27.52
CA GLU A 262 14.69 -6.30 -28.59
C GLU A 262 13.19 -6.55 -28.88
N LEU A 263 12.28 -6.23 -27.92
CA LEU A 263 10.83 -6.32 -28.17
C LEU A 263 10.33 -5.39 -29.29
N GLN A 264 11.10 -4.36 -29.63
CA GLN A 264 10.74 -3.43 -30.70
C GLN A 264 10.85 -4.11 -32.09
N TYR A 265 11.69 -5.13 -32.21
CA TYR A 265 11.96 -5.85 -33.47
C TYR A 265 11.10 -7.10 -33.64
N ASP A 266 10.31 -7.52 -32.62
CA ASP A 266 9.35 -8.63 -32.76
C ASP A 266 8.05 -8.10 -33.39
N VAL A 267 7.85 -8.40 -34.65
CA VAL A 267 6.68 -8.03 -35.46
C VAL A 267 5.70 -9.20 -35.57
#